data_461467b9dd87722a2ada7e85b00d661f
#
_entry.id   461467b9dd87722a2ada7e85b00d661f
#
_cell.length_a   1.000
_cell.length_b   1.000
_cell.length_c   1.000
_cell.angle_alpha   90.00
_cell.angle_beta   90.00
_cell.angle_gamma   90.00
#
_symmetry.space_group_name_H-M   'P 1'
#
loop_
_entity.id
_entity.type
_entity.pdbx_description
1 polymer ?
#
loop_
_entity_poly.entity_id
_entity_poly.type
_entity_poly.pdbx_seq_one_letter_code
_entity_poly.pdbx_strand_id
1 'polypeptide(L)'
;LIPCKPSLVDLRAISASVKIAQLANKPAIAILTQTQARGSLTNEAAEAIKSYDVTLAPVTIGNRMAFVHAFTAGKGVLETEPHGKASEEITILFSFINNLMENKDYGSKTKPSRCAAA
;
A
#
# COMPACT_ATOMS: atom_id res chain seq x y z
N LEU A 1 -4.79 2.99 -4.81
CA LEU A 1 -4.01 2.66 -3.61
C LEU A 1 -4.81 2.97 -2.35
N ILE A 2 -4.69 2.10 -1.36
CA ILE A 2 -5.29 2.29 -0.03
C ILE A 2 -4.13 2.36 0.98
N PRO A 3 -3.71 3.54 1.42
CA PRO A 3 -2.69 3.68 2.45
C PRO A 3 -3.25 3.28 3.81
N CYS A 4 -2.46 2.56 4.59
CA CYS A 4 -2.83 2.07 5.91
C CYS A 4 -1.61 2.16 6.85
N LYS A 5 -1.80 2.73 8.02
CA LYS A 5 -0.79 2.67 9.09
C LYS A 5 -0.86 1.32 9.81
N PRO A 6 0.22 0.83 10.38
CA PRO A 6 0.21 -0.38 11.19
C PRO A 6 -0.40 -0.10 12.59
N SER A 7 -1.66 0.29 12.62
CA SER A 7 -2.44 0.53 13.83
C SER A 7 -3.78 -0.20 13.77
N LEU A 8 -4.30 -0.60 14.92
CA LEU A 8 -5.57 -1.32 15.00
C LEU A 8 -6.73 -0.51 14.41
N VAL A 9 -6.73 0.81 14.60
CA VAL A 9 -7.79 1.69 14.10
C VAL A 9 -7.78 1.74 12.57
N ASP A 10 -6.60 1.94 11.99
CA ASP A 10 -6.44 2.00 10.53
C ASP A 10 -6.72 0.64 9.88
N LEU A 11 -6.29 -0.46 10.50
CA LEU A 11 -6.57 -1.81 10.03
C LEU A 11 -8.07 -2.13 10.02
N ARG A 12 -8.83 -1.63 10.98
CA ARG A 12 -10.30 -1.76 10.97
C ARG A 12 -10.94 -0.91 9.87
N ALA A 13 -10.41 0.28 9.63
CA ALA A 13 -10.94 1.19 8.61
C ALA A 13 -10.70 0.68 7.18
N ILE A 14 -9.63 -0.09 6.94
CA ILE A 14 -9.29 -0.57 5.60
C ILE A 14 -10.40 -1.45 5.00
N SER A 15 -11.14 -2.18 5.82
CA SER A 15 -12.22 -3.06 5.36
C SER A 15 -13.32 -2.29 4.61
N ALA A 16 -13.65 -1.09 5.07
CA ALA A 16 -14.62 -0.22 4.40
C ALA A 16 -14.10 0.26 3.04
N SER A 17 -12.84 0.67 2.96
CA SER A 17 -12.22 1.10 1.72
C SER A 17 -12.13 -0.03 0.69
N VAL A 18 -11.81 -1.24 1.13
CA VAL A 18 -11.80 -2.43 0.27
C VAL A 18 -13.20 -2.73 -0.27
N LYS A 19 -14.24 -2.66 0.57
CA LYS A 19 -15.63 -2.86 0.15
C LYS A 19 -16.07 -1.83 -0.89
N ILE A 20 -15.70 -0.56 -0.73
CA ILE A 20 -16.00 0.49 -1.71
C ILE A 20 -15.35 0.17 -3.07
N ALA A 21 -14.08 -0.24 -3.08
CA ALA A 21 -13.39 -0.63 -4.30
C ALA A 21 -14.06 -1.84 -4.97
N GLN A 22 -14.46 -2.83 -4.21
CA GLN A 22 -15.18 -4.01 -4.69
C GLN A 22 -16.55 -3.63 -5.29
N LEU A 23 -17.32 -2.78 -4.63
CA LEU A 23 -18.61 -2.30 -5.14
C LEU A 23 -18.45 -1.50 -6.42
N ALA A 24 -17.39 -0.71 -6.53
CA ALA A 24 -17.05 0.04 -7.74
C ALA A 24 -16.45 -0.84 -8.84
N ASN A 25 -16.23 -2.12 -8.57
CA ASN A 25 -15.54 -3.06 -9.48
C ASN A 25 -14.18 -2.54 -9.95
N LYS A 26 -13.42 -1.97 -9.03
CA LYS A 26 -12.07 -1.43 -9.29
C LYS A 26 -11.02 -2.23 -8.53
N PRO A 27 -9.86 -2.50 -9.16
CA PRO A 27 -8.75 -3.12 -8.47
C PRO A 27 -8.24 -2.21 -7.34
N ALA A 28 -7.89 -2.80 -6.21
CA ALA A 28 -7.36 -2.09 -5.06
C ALA A 28 -6.07 -2.75 -4.56
N ILE A 29 -5.15 -1.93 -4.10
CA ILE A 29 -3.87 -2.33 -3.52
C ILE A 29 -3.71 -1.58 -2.22
N ALA A 30 -3.49 -2.31 -1.14
CA ALA A 30 -3.13 -1.74 0.14
C ALA A 30 -1.62 -1.49 0.20
N ILE A 31 -1.22 -0.44 0.87
CA ILE A 31 0.18 -0.14 1.17
C ILE A 31 0.32 0.28 2.63
N LEU A 32 1.27 -0.34 3.32
CA LEU A 32 1.62 0.08 4.67
C LEU A 32 2.48 1.34 4.63
N THR A 33 2.05 2.35 5.38
CA THR A 33 2.70 3.65 5.49
C THR A 33 3.07 3.95 6.93
N GLN A 34 4.01 4.86 7.16
CA GLN A 34 4.49 5.26 8.48
C GLN A 34 4.94 4.06 9.33
N THR A 35 5.55 3.06 8.68
CA THR A 35 6.05 1.87 9.36
C THR A 35 7.27 2.19 10.20
N GLN A 36 7.39 1.51 11.34
CA GLN A 36 8.56 1.63 12.21
C GLN A 36 9.68 0.71 11.72
N ALA A 37 10.93 1.16 11.87
CA ALA A 37 12.10 0.37 11.49
C ALA A 37 12.32 -0.87 12.38
N ARG A 38 11.74 -0.88 13.58
CA ARG A 38 11.89 -1.95 14.57
C ARG A 38 10.53 -2.37 15.11
N GLY A 39 10.45 -3.62 15.56
CA GLY A 39 9.25 -4.20 16.16
C GLY A 39 8.46 -5.06 15.18
N SER A 40 7.43 -5.73 15.69
CA SER A 40 6.61 -6.70 14.97
C SER A 40 5.37 -6.10 14.31
N LEU A 41 5.01 -4.86 14.66
CA LEU A 41 3.74 -4.23 14.23
C LEU A 41 3.54 -4.20 12.72
N THR A 42 4.59 -3.96 11.95
CA THR A 42 4.51 -3.94 10.48
C THR A 42 4.16 -5.33 9.94
N ASN A 43 4.77 -6.38 10.47
CA ASN A 43 4.48 -7.76 10.05
C ASN A 43 3.08 -8.20 10.48
N GLU A 44 2.67 -7.85 11.68
CA GLU A 44 1.32 -8.12 12.21
C GLU A 44 0.25 -7.43 11.36
N ALA A 45 0.50 -6.17 10.98
CA ALA A 45 -0.38 -5.42 10.09
C ALA A 45 -0.45 -6.03 8.69
N ALA A 46 0.66 -6.49 8.14
CA ALA A 46 0.71 -7.15 6.85
C ALA A 46 -0.14 -8.44 6.85
N GLU A 47 -0.03 -9.26 7.90
CA GLU A 47 -0.84 -10.46 8.04
C GLU A 47 -2.33 -10.13 8.20
N ALA A 48 -2.66 -9.09 8.97
CA ALA A 48 -4.04 -8.65 9.11
C ALA A 48 -4.65 -8.16 7.78
N ILE A 49 -3.90 -7.41 6.97
CA ILE A 49 -4.35 -6.92 5.67
C ILE A 49 -4.64 -8.07 4.70
N LYS A 50 -3.85 -9.13 4.73
CA LYS A 50 -4.07 -10.31 3.88
C LYS A 50 -5.46 -10.95 4.10
N SER A 51 -6.02 -10.81 5.30
CA SER A 51 -7.36 -11.33 5.61
C SER A 51 -8.50 -10.54 4.96
N TYR A 52 -8.27 -9.36 4.43
CA TYR A 52 -9.28 -8.48 3.84
C TYR A 52 -9.48 -8.66 2.32
N ASP A 53 -8.90 -9.69 1.73
CA ASP A 53 -9.01 -9.96 0.28
C ASP A 53 -8.58 -8.75 -0.58
N VAL A 54 -7.47 -8.16 -0.22
CA VAL A 54 -6.82 -7.07 -0.94
C VAL A 54 -5.35 -7.37 -1.15
N THR A 55 -4.83 -7.01 -2.30
CA THR A 55 -3.39 -7.15 -2.59
C THR A 55 -2.60 -6.15 -1.75
N LEU A 56 -1.57 -6.64 -1.05
CA LEU A 56 -0.63 -5.78 -0.34
C LEU A 56 0.55 -5.46 -1.25
N ALA A 57 0.93 -4.18 -1.33
CA ALA A 57 2.14 -3.77 -2.04
C ALA A 57 3.39 -4.42 -1.44
N PRO A 58 4.39 -4.80 -2.25
CA PRO A 58 5.60 -5.49 -1.79
C PRO A 58 6.58 -4.57 -1.04
N VAL A 59 6.28 -3.29 -0.98
CA VAL A 59 7.10 -2.27 -0.31
C VAL A 59 6.27 -1.58 0.78
N THR A 60 6.93 -1.17 1.84
CA THR A 60 6.33 -0.33 2.90
C THR A 60 6.98 1.04 2.87
N ILE A 61 6.22 2.07 3.22
CA ILE A 61 6.74 3.43 3.35
C ILE A 61 7.01 3.71 4.84
N GLY A 62 8.29 3.84 5.17
CA GLY A 62 8.73 4.09 6.54
C GLY A 62 8.33 5.47 7.06
N ASN A 63 8.22 5.57 8.38
CA ASN A 63 8.07 6.87 9.04
C ASN A 63 9.43 7.59 9.05
N ARG A 64 9.62 8.50 8.10
CA ARG A 64 10.91 9.18 7.87
C ARG A 64 10.77 10.68 7.85
N MET A 65 11.69 11.35 8.53
CA MET A 65 11.80 12.82 8.51
C MET A 65 12.04 13.38 7.10
N ALA A 66 12.64 12.61 6.21
CA ALA A 66 12.83 13.00 4.80
C ALA A 66 11.54 13.45 4.12
N PHE A 67 10.41 12.79 4.40
CA PHE A 67 9.10 13.19 3.85
C PHE A 67 8.64 14.55 4.41
N VAL A 68 8.84 14.78 5.72
CA VAL A 68 8.48 16.04 6.37
C VAL A 68 9.32 17.18 5.80
N HIS A 69 10.64 16.99 5.67
CA HIS A 69 11.54 18.00 5.12
C HIS A 69 11.22 18.32 3.65
N ALA A 70 10.99 17.30 2.84
CA ALA A 70 10.63 17.48 1.43
C ALA A 70 9.31 18.26 1.31
N PHE A 71 8.29 17.86 2.04
CA PHE A 71 6.99 18.53 2.05
C PHE A 71 7.11 20.01 2.48
N THR A 72 7.87 20.29 3.53
CA THR A 72 8.12 21.66 4.01
C THR A 72 8.81 22.52 2.95
N ALA A 73 9.70 21.91 2.15
CA ALA A 73 10.40 22.59 1.05
C ALA A 73 9.55 22.68 -0.24
N GLY A 74 8.32 22.15 -0.24
CA GLY A 74 7.47 22.09 -1.43
C GLY A 74 8.02 21.18 -2.53
N LYS A 75 8.75 20.13 -2.16
CA LYS A 75 9.42 19.18 -3.05
C LYS A 75 9.07 17.74 -2.72
N GLY A 76 9.40 16.82 -3.64
CA GLY A 76 9.36 15.39 -3.36
C GLY A 76 10.68 14.88 -2.78
N VAL A 77 10.66 13.73 -2.13
CA VAL A 77 11.88 13.12 -1.54
C VAL A 77 12.93 12.77 -2.60
N LEU A 78 12.52 12.47 -3.83
CA LEU A 78 13.43 12.22 -4.94
C LEU A 78 14.24 13.46 -5.35
N GLU A 79 13.71 14.66 -5.07
CA GLU A 79 14.38 15.92 -5.34
C GLU A 79 15.29 16.34 -4.18
N THR A 80 14.88 16.08 -2.93
CA THR A 80 15.61 16.50 -1.74
C THR A 80 16.68 15.50 -1.31
N GLU A 81 16.37 14.20 -1.37
CA GLU A 81 17.26 13.11 -0.95
C GLU A 81 17.21 11.95 -1.96
N PRO A 82 17.74 12.14 -3.21
CA PRO A 82 17.60 11.14 -4.28
C PRO A 82 18.22 9.78 -3.97
N HIS A 83 19.18 9.71 -3.07
CA HIS A 83 19.87 8.47 -2.65
C HIS A 83 19.42 7.98 -1.25
N GLY A 84 18.40 8.61 -0.67
CA GLY A 84 17.87 8.24 0.63
C GLY A 84 16.92 7.03 0.56
N LYS A 85 16.72 6.39 1.70
CA LYS A 85 15.77 5.25 1.82
C LYS A 85 14.33 5.63 1.46
N ALA A 86 13.91 6.85 1.76
CA ALA A 86 12.58 7.33 1.39
C ALA A 86 12.40 7.35 -0.14
N SER A 87 13.41 7.81 -0.87
CA SER A 87 13.40 7.83 -2.33
C SER A 87 13.42 6.42 -2.93
N GLU A 88 14.17 5.51 -2.33
CA GLU A 88 14.19 4.10 -2.73
C GLU A 88 12.80 3.45 -2.58
N GLU A 89 12.16 3.63 -1.42
CA GLU A 89 10.81 3.10 -1.16
C GLU A 89 9.78 3.64 -2.17
N ILE A 90 9.80 4.92 -2.46
CA ILE A 90 8.90 5.55 -3.45
C ILE A 90 9.19 5.04 -4.86
N THR A 91 10.46 4.87 -5.22
CA THR A 91 10.84 4.34 -6.54
C THR A 91 10.35 2.91 -6.74
N ILE A 92 10.49 2.06 -5.73
CA ILE A 92 9.99 0.68 -5.76
C ILE A 92 8.47 0.67 -5.89
N LEU A 93 7.77 1.49 -5.12
CA LEU A 93 6.32 1.62 -5.19
C LEU A 93 5.86 2.07 -6.57
N PHE A 94 6.49 3.09 -7.13
CA PHE A 94 6.18 3.61 -8.46
C PHE A 94 6.36 2.54 -9.54
N SER A 95 7.47 1.82 -9.51
CA SER A 95 7.75 0.72 -10.45
C SER A 95 6.71 -0.40 -10.35
N PHE A 96 6.32 -0.74 -9.13
CA PHE A 96 5.28 -1.74 -8.89
C PHE A 96 3.93 -1.32 -9.49
N ILE A 97 3.50 -0.08 -9.25
CA ILE A 97 2.24 0.44 -9.78
C ILE A 97 2.28 0.50 -11.31
N ASN A 98 3.38 0.99 -11.89
CA ASN A 98 3.54 1.06 -13.34
C ASN A 98 3.41 -0.33 -13.99
N ASN A 99 4.10 -1.31 -13.44
CA ASN A 99 4.02 -2.69 -13.95
C ASN A 99 2.59 -3.24 -13.89
N LEU A 100 1.84 -2.90 -12.85
CA LEU A 100 0.43 -3.31 -12.75
C LEU A 100 -0.47 -2.62 -13.77
N MET A 101 -0.21 -1.35 -14.05
CA MET A 101 -1.00 -0.58 -15.03
C MET A 101 -0.70 -1.02 -16.48
N GLU A 102 0.53 -1.40 -16.77
CA GLU A 102 0.95 -1.89 -18.08
C GLU A 102 0.46 -3.33 -18.34
N ASN A 103 0.41 -4.17 -17.31
CA ASN A 103 -0.11 -5.53 -17.39
C ASN A 103 -1.65 -5.50 -17.31
N LYS A 104 -2.31 -5.49 -18.47
CA LYS A 104 -3.78 -5.53 -18.58
C LYS A 104 -4.45 -6.72 -17.87
N ASP A 105 -3.68 -7.70 -17.41
CA ASP A 105 -4.15 -8.89 -16.69
C ASP A 105 -4.53 -8.63 -15.22
N TYR A 106 -4.20 -7.48 -14.65
CA TYR A 106 -4.51 -7.22 -13.24
C TYR A 106 -6.03 -7.15 -12.98
N GLY A 107 -6.82 -6.70 -13.96
CA GLY A 107 -8.27 -6.65 -13.86
C GLY A 107 -8.98 -8.02 -13.96
N SER A 108 -8.30 -9.05 -14.47
CA SER A 108 -8.90 -10.37 -14.65
C SER A 108 -8.74 -11.29 -13.43
N LYS A 109 -7.77 -11.00 -12.56
CA LYS A 109 -7.48 -11.81 -11.36
C LYS A 109 -8.29 -11.43 -10.13
N THR A 110 -9.05 -10.35 -10.19
CA THR A 110 -9.94 -9.90 -9.10
C THR A 110 -11.40 -10.33 -9.27
N LYS A 111 -11.67 -11.32 -10.14
CA LYS A 111 -12.96 -12.02 -10.00
C LYS A 111 -12.88 -12.82 -8.71
N PRO A 112 -13.73 -12.52 -7.71
CA PRO A 112 -13.88 -13.46 -6.63
C PRO A 112 -14.22 -14.80 -7.28
N SER A 113 -13.43 -15.82 -6.98
CA SER A 113 -13.92 -17.16 -7.20
C SER A 113 -15.25 -17.19 -6.47
N ARG A 114 -16.35 -17.22 -7.21
CA ARG A 114 -17.62 -17.65 -6.62
C ARG A 114 -17.28 -18.98 -5.99
N CYS A 115 -17.14 -19.00 -4.68
CA CYS A 115 -17.36 -20.23 -3.97
C CYS A 115 -18.68 -20.72 -4.50
N ALA A 116 -18.63 -21.75 -5.32
CA ALA A 116 -19.81 -22.51 -5.60
C ALA A 116 -20.26 -23.05 -4.25
N ALA A 117 -21.17 -22.34 -3.61
CA ALA A 117 -21.97 -22.90 -2.54
C ALA A 117 -22.77 -24.02 -3.21
N ALA A 118 -22.26 -25.22 -3.00
CA ALA A 118 -23.06 -26.39 -3.30
C ALA A 118 -24.27 -26.39 -2.37
#